data_73418681fe50b69f44e16406b30c98a9
#
_entry.id   73418681fe50b69f44e16406b30c98a9
#
_cell.length_a   1.000
_cell.length_b   1.000
_cell.length_c   1.000
_cell.angle_alpha   90.00
_cell.angle_beta   90.00
_cell.angle_gamma   90.00
#
_symmetry.space_group_name_H-M   'P 1'
#
loop_
_entity.id
_entity.type
_entity.pdbx_description
1 polymer ?
#
loop_
_entity_poly.entity_id
_entity_poly.type
_entity_poly.pdbx_seq_one_letter_code
_entity_poly.pdbx_strand_id
1 'polypeptide(L)'
;MKFGIELPPQIKVFGAFFIYSFTMGSMFPRLPDIQRALGVAEGQLGLALIGSAVGTLISLTFAGRFIEAIGYRRVLLGAIPLLAVLYALAMWAQSPLTLFLLLLPVGLTIGSIEIIINIEADRVEHAIGRRIMSRAHAFWSLGFFSAGIVGAFIAQTGLAPQWHLMLMIPVSLLLTLLVLGRFEAAPHRSGSSTEETPRLARPTIAIMTLVTVSLSAMLMEGAGIDWSAIYMRDIFAVEPFWAGFAVALVAGSQAFARFFADGFVERYSPVLVARVLLTVLGIGIVLVFFAPAALLAYLGFALIGIGSSALFPLAMSAAAQQTDRSAAINVAALAQFSFTAFLLGPPLLGYVAEHFGIRWAFGVGLPLVLLGLVTAHVLSPRSAAKTVPAQ
;
A
#
# COMPACT_ATOMS: atom_id res chain seq x y z
N MET A 1 22.25 22.46 -11.78
CA MET A 1 23.17 21.96 -10.76
C MET A 1 22.70 20.60 -10.31
N LYS A 2 23.59 19.59 -10.19
CA LYS A 2 23.27 18.26 -9.63
C LYS A 2 23.58 18.31 -8.13
N PHE A 3 22.56 18.49 -7.28
CA PHE A 3 22.69 18.43 -5.82
C PHE A 3 22.51 16.97 -5.36
N GLY A 4 23.10 16.61 -4.22
CA GLY A 4 22.90 15.33 -3.57
C GLY A 4 24.13 14.41 -3.59
N ILE A 5 23.99 13.28 -2.87
CA ILE A 5 25.04 12.27 -2.69
C ILE A 5 25.10 11.40 -3.93
N GLU A 6 26.31 10.97 -4.32
CA GLU A 6 26.47 10.00 -5.38
C GLU A 6 26.18 8.59 -4.85
N LEU A 7 25.10 8.00 -5.30
CA LEU A 7 24.61 6.70 -4.84
C LEU A 7 24.46 5.76 -6.04
N PRO A 8 24.66 4.44 -5.85
CA PRO A 8 24.33 3.43 -6.84
C PRO A 8 22.86 3.51 -7.28
N PRO A 9 22.51 3.17 -8.54
CA PRO A 9 21.13 3.27 -9.05
C PRO A 9 20.10 2.54 -8.17
N GLN A 10 20.40 1.33 -7.71
CA GLN A 10 19.50 0.56 -6.84
C GLN A 10 19.26 1.24 -5.49
N ILE A 11 20.25 1.94 -4.93
CA ILE A 11 20.08 2.66 -3.66
C ILE A 11 19.19 3.89 -3.85
N LYS A 12 19.28 4.56 -5.01
CA LYS A 12 18.36 5.67 -5.36
C LYS A 12 16.92 5.18 -5.50
N VAL A 13 16.72 4.00 -6.11
CA VAL A 13 15.39 3.36 -6.18
C VAL A 13 14.86 3.07 -4.78
N PHE A 14 15.65 2.40 -3.94
CA PHE A 14 15.26 2.10 -2.54
C PHE A 14 14.94 3.39 -1.75
N GLY A 15 15.75 4.42 -1.94
CA GLY A 15 15.54 5.73 -1.33
C GLY A 15 14.25 6.41 -1.82
N ALA A 16 13.93 6.30 -3.12
CA ALA A 16 12.67 6.83 -3.66
C ALA A 16 11.45 6.16 -3.03
N PHE A 17 11.43 4.83 -2.95
CA PHE A 17 10.38 4.06 -2.27
C PHE A 17 10.25 4.44 -0.79
N PHE A 18 11.37 4.55 -0.08
CA PHE A 18 11.38 4.94 1.33
C PHE A 18 10.86 6.36 1.56
N ILE A 19 11.40 7.36 0.85
CA ILE A 19 11.05 8.77 1.07
C ILE A 19 9.59 9.03 0.70
N TYR A 20 9.14 8.44 -0.40
CA TYR A 20 7.75 8.53 -0.81
C TYR A 20 6.81 7.95 0.25
N SER A 21 7.04 6.72 0.70
CA SER A 21 6.18 6.07 1.69
C SER A 21 6.29 6.72 3.08
N PHE A 22 7.47 7.23 3.46
CA PHE A 22 7.67 8.00 4.68
C PHE A 22 6.83 9.29 4.65
N THR A 23 6.83 9.99 3.52
CA THR A 23 6.00 11.19 3.34
C THR A 23 4.51 10.85 3.39
N MET A 24 4.09 9.79 2.67
CA MET A 24 2.70 9.34 2.62
C MET A 24 2.22 8.86 3.99
N GLY A 25 3.02 8.06 4.68
CA GLY A 25 2.67 7.43 5.96
C GLY A 25 2.48 8.41 7.12
N SER A 26 3.00 9.63 7.01
CA SER A 26 2.98 10.63 8.10
C SER A 26 1.58 11.09 8.51
N MET A 27 0.57 10.96 7.62
CA MET A 27 -0.81 11.34 7.92
C MET A 27 -1.53 10.32 8.81
N PHE A 28 -1.28 9.01 8.63
CA PHE A 28 -2.14 7.95 9.18
C PHE A 28 -2.15 7.88 10.71
N PRO A 29 -1.04 8.02 11.46
CA PRO A 29 -1.09 8.08 12.92
C PRO A 29 -1.83 9.31 13.45
N ARG A 30 -2.16 10.29 12.58
CA ARG A 30 -2.91 11.52 12.91
C ARG A 30 -4.39 11.43 12.56
N LEU A 31 -4.87 10.31 12.00
CA LEU A 31 -6.29 10.14 11.66
C LEU A 31 -7.24 10.36 12.86
N PRO A 32 -6.90 9.90 14.09
CA PRO A 32 -7.71 10.21 15.28
C PRO A 32 -7.85 11.72 15.55
N ASP A 33 -6.79 12.50 15.29
CA ASP A 33 -6.81 13.95 15.48
C ASP A 33 -7.64 14.65 14.40
N ILE A 34 -7.51 14.20 13.14
CA ILE A 34 -8.27 14.71 12.00
C ILE A 34 -9.77 14.45 12.22
N GLN A 35 -10.14 13.24 12.61
CA GLN A 35 -11.54 12.88 12.91
C GLN A 35 -12.14 13.80 14.00
N ARG A 36 -11.40 14.00 15.10
CA ARG A 36 -11.83 14.88 16.20
C ARG A 36 -11.93 16.33 15.77
N ALA A 37 -10.97 16.84 14.99
CA ALA A 37 -10.98 18.22 14.52
C ALA A 37 -12.15 18.52 13.59
N LEU A 38 -12.56 17.55 12.78
CA LEU A 38 -13.73 17.66 11.89
C LEU A 38 -15.04 17.40 12.62
N GLY A 39 -15.02 16.76 13.80
CA GLY A 39 -16.23 16.38 14.55
C GLY A 39 -17.11 15.37 13.81
N VAL A 40 -16.50 14.42 13.07
CA VAL A 40 -17.21 13.51 12.18
C VAL A 40 -17.15 12.06 12.66
N ALA A 41 -18.18 11.29 12.29
CA ALA A 41 -18.22 9.85 12.49
C ALA A 41 -17.30 9.11 11.48
N GLU A 42 -17.09 7.82 11.71
CA GLU A 42 -16.18 6.97 10.92
C GLU A 42 -16.60 6.89 9.45
N GLY A 43 -17.90 6.79 9.16
CA GLY A 43 -18.42 6.73 7.80
C GLY A 43 -18.11 7.98 7.00
N GLN A 44 -18.27 9.17 7.60
CA GLN A 44 -17.96 10.45 6.97
C GLN A 44 -16.43 10.61 6.75
N LEU A 45 -15.63 10.16 7.72
CA LEU A 45 -14.17 10.13 7.55
C LEU A 45 -13.78 9.18 6.42
N GLY A 46 -14.32 7.97 6.39
CA GLY A 46 -14.07 6.98 5.33
C GLY A 46 -14.43 7.51 3.95
N LEU A 47 -15.55 8.22 3.79
CA LEU A 47 -15.93 8.87 2.55
C LEU A 47 -14.94 9.99 2.14
N ALA A 48 -14.40 10.73 3.10
CA ALA A 48 -13.40 11.74 2.80
C ALA A 48 -12.07 11.12 2.34
N LEU A 49 -11.64 10.03 2.95
CA LEU A 49 -10.38 9.34 2.62
C LEU A 49 -10.37 8.76 1.19
N ILE A 50 -11.54 8.44 0.62
CA ILE A 50 -11.63 7.92 -0.75
C ILE A 50 -11.09 8.92 -1.79
N GLY A 51 -11.00 10.21 -1.45
CA GLY A 51 -10.44 11.24 -2.34
C GLY A 51 -9.04 10.89 -2.85
N SER A 52 -8.15 10.40 -1.98
CA SER A 52 -6.81 9.98 -2.38
C SER A 52 -6.82 8.76 -3.29
N ALA A 53 -7.69 7.78 -3.02
CA ALA A 53 -7.81 6.58 -3.86
C ALA A 53 -8.36 6.91 -5.26
N VAL A 54 -9.35 7.81 -5.35
CA VAL A 54 -9.87 8.30 -6.63
C VAL A 54 -8.78 9.04 -7.41
N GLY A 55 -8.06 9.95 -6.77
CA GLY A 55 -6.94 10.66 -7.39
C GLY A 55 -5.85 9.71 -7.91
N THR A 56 -5.48 8.71 -7.11
CA THR A 56 -4.50 7.69 -7.50
C THR A 56 -4.95 6.92 -8.72
N LEU A 57 -6.21 6.47 -8.76
CA LEU A 57 -6.76 5.73 -9.90
C LEU A 57 -6.77 6.58 -11.18
N ILE A 58 -7.14 7.86 -11.08
CA ILE A 58 -7.08 8.80 -12.21
C ILE A 58 -5.65 8.93 -12.70
N SER A 59 -4.68 9.11 -11.80
CA SER A 59 -3.27 9.24 -12.17
C SER A 59 -2.72 7.98 -12.84
N LEU A 60 -2.95 6.81 -12.24
CA LEU A 60 -2.52 5.52 -12.80
C LEU A 60 -3.08 5.29 -14.23
N THR A 61 -4.25 5.86 -14.52
CA THR A 61 -4.90 5.71 -15.83
C THR A 61 -4.38 6.70 -16.88
N PHE A 62 -4.07 7.94 -16.47
CA PHE A 62 -3.86 9.03 -17.43
C PHE A 62 -2.50 9.72 -17.35
N ALA A 63 -1.75 9.59 -16.23
CA ALA A 63 -0.54 10.37 -16.01
C ALA A 63 0.67 9.93 -16.87
N GLY A 64 0.69 8.72 -17.41
CA GLY A 64 1.85 8.17 -18.11
C GLY A 64 2.43 9.09 -19.19
N ARG A 65 1.57 9.63 -20.08
CA ARG A 65 1.99 10.56 -21.15
C ARG A 65 2.58 11.87 -20.61
N PHE A 66 2.02 12.41 -19.52
CA PHE A 66 2.54 13.63 -18.87
C PHE A 66 3.89 13.38 -18.22
N ILE A 67 4.04 12.22 -17.57
CA ILE A 67 5.29 11.80 -16.93
C ILE A 67 6.41 11.67 -17.97
N GLU A 68 6.14 11.05 -19.11
CA GLU A 68 7.10 10.93 -20.22
C GLU A 68 7.50 12.30 -20.79
N ALA A 69 6.53 13.20 -20.99
CA ALA A 69 6.79 14.53 -21.53
C ALA A 69 7.63 15.41 -20.57
N ILE A 70 7.40 15.33 -19.25
CA ILE A 70 8.13 16.10 -18.24
C ILE A 70 9.49 15.46 -17.94
N GLY A 71 9.54 14.12 -17.97
CA GLY A 71 10.70 13.29 -17.63
C GLY A 71 10.74 12.87 -16.16
N TYR A 72 11.07 11.60 -15.92
CA TYR A 72 11.00 10.90 -14.63
C TYR A 72 11.72 11.64 -13.49
N ARG A 73 12.94 12.16 -13.77
CA ARG A 73 13.70 12.92 -12.78
C ARG A 73 12.95 14.15 -12.26
N ARG A 74 12.40 14.96 -13.18
CA ARG A 74 11.71 16.21 -12.79
C ARG A 74 10.46 15.91 -12.00
N VAL A 75 9.71 14.89 -12.43
CA VAL A 75 8.48 14.48 -11.72
C VAL A 75 8.82 13.97 -10.33
N LEU A 76 9.78 13.07 -10.13
CA LEU A 76 10.14 12.55 -8.79
C LEU A 76 10.62 13.65 -7.85
N LEU A 77 11.53 14.53 -8.32
CA LEU A 77 12.06 15.63 -7.51
C LEU A 77 10.99 16.65 -7.10
N GLY A 78 9.93 16.82 -7.91
CA GLY A 78 8.82 17.71 -7.61
C GLY A 78 7.68 17.02 -6.87
N ALA A 79 7.28 15.83 -7.29
CA ALA A 79 6.09 15.15 -6.79
C ALA A 79 6.23 14.69 -5.32
N ILE A 80 7.42 14.19 -4.90
CA ILE A 80 7.60 13.75 -3.51
C ILE A 80 7.48 14.91 -2.51
N PRO A 81 8.16 16.06 -2.67
CA PRO A 81 7.93 17.23 -1.82
C PRO A 81 6.53 17.82 -1.96
N LEU A 82 5.96 17.82 -3.18
CA LEU A 82 4.59 18.27 -3.42
C LEU A 82 3.58 17.44 -2.62
N LEU A 83 3.80 16.12 -2.52
CA LEU A 83 2.97 15.25 -1.69
C LEU A 83 2.93 15.71 -0.22
N ALA A 84 4.08 16.10 0.35
CA ALA A 84 4.14 16.64 1.70
C ALA A 84 3.35 17.97 1.83
N VAL A 85 3.46 18.85 0.84
CA VAL A 85 2.69 20.12 0.81
C VAL A 85 1.19 19.83 0.75
N LEU A 86 0.77 18.91 -0.12
CA LEU A 86 -0.65 18.59 -0.29
C LEU A 86 -1.24 17.94 0.97
N TYR A 87 -0.50 17.05 1.65
CA TYR A 87 -0.93 16.52 2.94
C TYR A 87 -1.00 17.60 4.02
N ALA A 88 -0.03 18.51 4.07
CA ALA A 88 -0.09 19.64 5.01
C ALA A 88 -1.32 20.50 4.76
N LEU A 89 -1.67 20.77 3.49
CA LEU A 89 -2.89 21.51 3.13
C LEU A 89 -4.15 20.72 3.53
N ALA A 90 -4.18 19.41 3.35
CA ALA A 90 -5.32 18.58 3.74
C ALA A 90 -5.65 18.65 5.24
N MET A 91 -4.66 18.93 6.09
CA MET A 91 -4.88 19.13 7.54
C MET A 91 -5.67 20.41 7.90
N TRP A 92 -5.89 21.30 6.96
CA TRP A 92 -6.71 22.51 7.14
C TRP A 92 -8.15 22.31 6.67
N ALA A 93 -8.54 21.10 6.32
CA ALA A 93 -9.91 20.78 5.96
C ALA A 93 -10.87 21.09 7.13
N GLN A 94 -12.03 21.69 6.81
CA GLN A 94 -13.05 22.08 7.78
C GLN A 94 -14.33 21.22 7.65
N SER A 95 -14.37 20.32 6.68
CA SER A 95 -15.48 19.41 6.45
C SER A 95 -15.02 18.13 5.74
N PRO A 96 -15.79 17.04 5.76
CA PRO A 96 -15.50 15.84 5.00
C PRO A 96 -15.33 16.10 3.50
N LEU A 97 -16.16 16.97 2.93
CA LEU A 97 -16.06 17.33 1.52
C LEU A 97 -14.76 18.08 1.19
N THR A 98 -14.36 19.04 2.03
CA THR A 98 -13.09 19.74 1.82
C THR A 98 -11.89 18.83 2.00
N LEU A 99 -11.93 17.86 2.94
CA LEU A 99 -10.91 16.85 3.10
C LEU A 99 -10.83 15.95 1.84
N PHE A 100 -11.97 15.46 1.34
CA PHE A 100 -12.03 14.71 0.09
C PHE A 100 -11.39 15.46 -1.07
N LEU A 101 -11.78 16.72 -1.27
CA LEU A 101 -11.27 17.55 -2.38
C LEU A 101 -9.77 17.83 -2.26
N LEU A 102 -9.25 18.03 -1.04
CA LEU A 102 -7.82 18.24 -0.79
C LEU A 102 -7.01 16.92 -0.91
N LEU A 103 -7.62 15.76 -0.63
CA LEU A 103 -6.98 14.46 -0.83
C LEU A 103 -6.96 14.01 -2.31
N LEU A 104 -7.79 14.57 -3.17
CA LEU A 104 -7.79 14.25 -4.60
C LEU A 104 -6.43 14.52 -5.28
N PRO A 105 -5.85 15.75 -5.18
CA PRO A 105 -4.51 16.02 -5.71
C PRO A 105 -3.41 15.24 -4.98
N VAL A 106 -3.59 14.87 -3.71
CA VAL A 106 -2.70 13.93 -3.02
C VAL A 106 -2.65 12.61 -3.78
N GLY A 107 -3.81 12.04 -4.08
CA GLY A 107 -3.89 10.78 -4.84
C GLY A 107 -3.31 10.89 -6.25
N LEU A 108 -3.56 11.98 -6.99
CA LEU A 108 -2.94 12.22 -8.29
C LEU A 108 -1.41 12.18 -8.21
N THR A 109 -0.86 12.76 -7.16
CA THR A 109 0.59 12.78 -6.90
C THR A 109 1.11 11.40 -6.54
N ILE A 110 0.41 10.66 -5.67
CA ILE A 110 0.70 9.26 -5.30
C ILE A 110 0.81 8.39 -6.55
N GLY A 111 -0.23 8.37 -7.39
CA GLY A 111 -0.23 7.53 -8.59
C GLY A 111 0.87 7.88 -9.58
N SER A 112 1.24 9.17 -9.69
CA SER A 112 2.35 9.60 -10.55
C SER A 112 3.71 9.10 -10.03
N ILE A 113 3.93 9.15 -8.71
CA ILE A 113 5.14 8.61 -8.07
C ILE A 113 5.19 7.08 -8.26
N GLU A 114 4.10 6.38 -7.97
CA GLU A 114 3.99 4.92 -8.11
C GLU A 114 4.38 4.43 -9.50
N ILE A 115 3.87 5.07 -10.56
CA ILE A 115 4.23 4.73 -11.94
C ILE A 115 5.75 4.79 -12.12
N ILE A 116 6.37 5.89 -11.70
CA ILE A 116 7.79 6.13 -11.98
C ILE A 116 8.67 5.18 -11.18
N ILE A 117 8.44 5.05 -9.86
CA ILE A 117 9.33 4.25 -9.01
C ILE A 117 9.30 2.77 -9.37
N ASN A 118 8.12 2.25 -9.80
CA ASN A 118 8.00 0.87 -10.24
C ASN A 118 8.67 0.64 -11.60
N ILE A 119 8.50 1.56 -12.56
CA ILE A 119 9.20 1.48 -13.85
C ILE A 119 10.73 1.58 -13.67
N GLU A 120 11.20 2.50 -12.83
CA GLU A 120 12.63 2.64 -12.56
C GLU A 120 13.21 1.43 -11.82
N ALA A 121 12.46 0.83 -10.90
CA ALA A 121 12.87 -0.41 -10.25
C ALA A 121 13.08 -1.54 -11.27
N ASP A 122 12.14 -1.74 -12.22
CA ASP A 122 12.27 -2.74 -13.29
C ASP A 122 13.48 -2.45 -14.21
N ARG A 123 13.66 -1.19 -14.63
CA ARG A 123 14.77 -0.80 -15.49
C ARG A 123 16.12 -1.00 -14.82
N VAL A 124 16.24 -0.58 -13.55
CA VAL A 124 17.49 -0.77 -12.78
C VAL A 124 17.76 -2.24 -12.55
N GLU A 125 16.72 -3.03 -12.18
CA GLU A 125 16.81 -4.48 -12.02
C GLU A 125 17.39 -5.15 -13.27
N HIS A 126 16.87 -4.78 -14.45
CA HIS A 126 17.35 -5.28 -15.73
C HIS A 126 18.79 -4.83 -16.02
N ALA A 127 19.11 -3.55 -15.77
CA ALA A 127 20.43 -2.99 -16.06
C ALA A 127 21.55 -3.60 -15.20
N ILE A 128 21.27 -3.94 -13.93
CA ILE A 128 22.26 -4.54 -13.02
C ILE A 128 22.23 -6.07 -13.01
N GLY A 129 21.27 -6.71 -13.71
CA GLY A 129 21.12 -8.17 -13.78
C GLY A 129 20.77 -8.84 -12.44
N ARG A 130 20.17 -8.12 -11.49
CA ARG A 130 19.84 -8.62 -10.14
C ARG A 130 18.47 -8.15 -9.72
N ARG A 131 17.64 -9.06 -9.16
CA ARG A 131 16.29 -8.74 -8.63
C ARG A 131 16.40 -7.74 -7.48
N ILE A 132 15.66 -6.62 -7.59
CA ILE A 132 15.59 -5.57 -6.57
C ILE A 132 14.15 -5.16 -6.22
N MET A 133 13.15 -5.58 -7.00
CA MET A 133 11.76 -5.13 -6.83
C MET A 133 11.22 -5.44 -5.42
N SER A 134 11.37 -6.68 -4.94
CA SER A 134 10.93 -7.04 -3.58
C SER A 134 11.61 -6.20 -2.49
N ARG A 135 12.91 -5.91 -2.66
CA ARG A 135 13.64 -5.02 -1.73
C ARG A 135 13.15 -3.59 -1.80
N ALA A 136 12.84 -3.08 -2.99
CA ALA A 136 12.28 -1.73 -3.15
C ALA A 136 10.96 -1.59 -2.38
N HIS A 137 10.05 -2.56 -2.50
CA HIS A 137 8.81 -2.60 -1.73
C HIS A 137 9.03 -2.80 -0.21
N ALA A 138 10.10 -3.50 0.19
CA ALA A 138 10.48 -3.59 1.61
C ALA A 138 10.93 -2.21 2.14
N PHE A 139 11.67 -1.42 1.36
CA PHE A 139 12.00 -0.04 1.72
C PHE A 139 10.76 0.87 1.76
N TRP A 140 9.76 0.62 0.90
CA TRP A 140 8.47 1.28 1.01
C TRP A 140 7.81 1.00 2.37
N SER A 141 7.69 -0.27 2.76
CA SER A 141 7.11 -0.65 4.05
C SER A 141 7.91 -0.10 5.23
N LEU A 142 9.24 -0.06 5.12
CA LEU A 142 10.12 0.52 6.15
C LEU A 142 9.91 2.04 6.28
N GLY A 143 9.73 2.75 5.17
CA GLY A 143 9.41 4.18 5.18
C GLY A 143 8.08 4.46 5.85
N PHE A 144 7.06 3.68 5.53
CA PHE A 144 5.74 3.80 6.13
C PHE A 144 5.77 3.48 7.64
N PHE A 145 6.46 2.41 8.04
CA PHE A 145 6.72 2.09 9.45
C PHE A 145 7.38 3.25 10.19
N SER A 146 8.46 3.80 9.61
CA SER A 146 9.21 4.92 10.20
C SER A 146 8.33 6.16 10.37
N ALA A 147 7.48 6.45 9.36
CA ALA A 147 6.51 7.54 9.43
C ALA A 147 5.48 7.31 10.55
N GLY A 148 5.01 6.07 10.71
CA GLY A 148 4.11 5.67 11.78
C GLY A 148 4.69 5.95 13.16
N ILE A 149 5.95 5.55 13.40
CA ILE A 149 6.67 5.80 14.67
C ILE A 149 6.87 7.30 14.91
N VAL A 150 7.40 8.02 13.91
CA VAL A 150 7.64 9.47 14.02
C VAL A 150 6.33 10.22 14.27
N GLY A 151 5.29 9.89 13.52
CA GLY A 151 3.99 10.52 13.66
C GLY A 151 3.31 10.23 15.00
N ALA A 152 3.44 8.99 15.52
CA ALA A 152 2.96 8.60 16.84
C ALA A 152 3.70 9.39 17.96
N PHE A 153 5.02 9.51 17.85
CA PHE A 153 5.82 10.28 18.80
C PHE A 153 5.43 11.76 18.79
N ILE A 154 5.28 12.36 17.60
CA ILE A 154 4.85 13.76 17.48
C ILE A 154 3.42 13.94 18.01
N ALA A 155 2.52 12.99 17.79
CA ALA A 155 1.16 13.04 18.35
C ALA A 155 1.19 13.10 19.89
N GLN A 156 2.10 12.36 20.54
CA GLN A 156 2.26 12.37 21.99
C GLN A 156 2.69 13.72 22.55
N THR A 157 3.41 14.54 21.76
CA THR A 157 3.83 15.89 22.21
C THR A 157 2.67 16.89 22.24
N GLY A 158 1.48 16.53 21.73
CA GLY A 158 0.34 17.43 21.60
C GLY A 158 0.46 18.43 20.43
N LEU A 159 1.50 18.34 19.61
CA LEU A 159 1.63 19.19 18.42
C LEU A 159 0.47 18.90 17.46
N ALA A 160 -0.25 19.94 17.05
CA ALA A 160 -1.39 19.80 16.14
C ALA A 160 -0.96 19.18 14.79
N PRO A 161 -1.84 18.36 14.15
CA PRO A 161 -1.51 17.66 12.91
C PRO A 161 -1.06 18.57 11.77
N GLN A 162 -1.60 19.80 11.71
CA GLN A 162 -1.20 20.81 10.72
C GLN A 162 0.30 21.11 10.81
N TRP A 163 0.82 21.38 12.00
CA TRP A 163 2.22 21.69 12.21
C TRP A 163 3.13 20.49 11.99
N HIS A 164 2.68 19.30 12.39
CA HIS A 164 3.40 18.05 12.09
C HIS A 164 3.60 17.91 10.57
N LEU A 165 2.51 17.95 9.78
CA LEU A 165 2.61 17.73 8.34
C LEU A 165 3.35 18.90 7.63
N MET A 166 3.29 20.13 8.15
CA MET A 166 4.12 21.23 7.67
C MET A 166 5.61 21.00 7.90
N LEU A 167 6.01 20.42 9.04
CA LEU A 167 7.40 20.04 9.30
C LEU A 167 7.90 18.93 8.35
N MET A 168 6.99 18.09 7.83
CA MET A 168 7.36 17.07 6.85
C MET A 168 7.75 17.66 5.49
N ILE A 169 7.36 18.90 5.16
CA ILE A 169 7.72 19.55 3.88
C ILE A 169 9.24 19.70 3.75
N PRO A 170 9.95 20.42 4.65
CA PRO A 170 11.40 20.55 4.55
C PRO A 170 12.12 19.18 4.71
N VAL A 171 11.60 18.26 5.52
CA VAL A 171 12.16 16.91 5.67
C VAL A 171 12.08 16.14 4.35
N SER A 172 10.91 16.08 3.73
CA SER A 172 10.70 15.42 2.45
C SER A 172 11.55 16.04 1.34
N LEU A 173 11.60 17.38 1.26
CA LEU A 173 12.42 18.10 0.30
C LEU A 173 13.92 17.78 0.49
N LEU A 174 14.42 17.86 1.72
CA LEU A 174 15.81 17.59 2.03
C LEU A 174 16.21 16.15 1.68
N LEU A 175 15.43 15.17 2.10
CA LEU A 175 15.69 13.76 1.79
C LEU A 175 15.64 13.51 0.28
N THR A 176 14.66 14.09 -0.42
CA THR A 176 14.54 13.99 -1.88
C THR A 176 15.76 14.56 -2.59
N LEU A 177 16.22 15.75 -2.19
CA LEU A 177 17.40 16.39 -2.80
C LEU A 177 18.68 15.62 -2.47
N LEU A 178 18.86 15.13 -1.25
CA LEU A 178 20.04 14.37 -0.84
C LEU A 178 20.15 13.05 -1.61
N VAL A 179 19.06 12.29 -1.71
CA VAL A 179 19.08 10.93 -2.28
C VAL A 179 18.85 10.94 -3.80
N LEU A 180 17.90 11.75 -4.27
CA LEU A 180 17.47 11.76 -5.68
C LEU A 180 17.99 12.97 -6.46
N GLY A 181 18.69 13.91 -5.86
CA GLY A 181 19.18 15.11 -6.55
C GLY A 181 20.12 14.81 -7.73
N ARG A 182 20.81 13.66 -7.69
CA ARG A 182 21.61 13.11 -8.80
C ARG A 182 20.96 11.90 -9.47
N PHE A 183 19.62 11.78 -9.36
CA PHE A 183 18.89 10.73 -10.03
C PHE A 183 18.94 10.92 -11.55
N GLU A 184 19.22 9.84 -12.26
CA GLU A 184 19.13 9.72 -13.71
C GLU A 184 18.29 8.48 -14.00
N ALA A 185 17.32 8.61 -14.91
CA ALA A 185 16.48 7.50 -15.30
C ALA A 185 17.32 6.41 -15.98
N ALA A 186 17.08 5.17 -15.62
CA ALA A 186 17.75 4.04 -16.24
C ALA A 186 17.35 3.91 -17.73
N PRO A 187 18.21 3.32 -18.59
CA PRO A 187 17.89 3.11 -19.99
C PRO A 187 16.59 2.31 -20.18
N HIS A 188 15.86 2.62 -21.26
CA HIS A 188 14.68 1.85 -21.63
C HIS A 188 15.07 0.40 -21.91
N ARG A 189 14.24 -0.52 -21.44
CA ARG A 189 14.42 -1.95 -21.71
C ARG A 189 14.18 -2.22 -23.20
N SER A 190 15.22 -2.70 -23.91
CA SER A 190 15.13 -3.13 -25.31
C SER A 190 14.22 -4.37 -25.37
N GLY A 191 13.13 -4.33 -26.15
CA GLY A 191 12.25 -5.47 -26.33
C GLY A 191 11.03 -5.53 -25.41
N SER A 192 10.74 -4.50 -24.62
CA SER A 192 9.41 -4.35 -24.06
C SER A 192 8.44 -4.13 -25.23
N SER A 193 7.70 -5.19 -25.59
CA SER A 193 6.64 -5.07 -26.59
C SER A 193 5.68 -3.97 -26.11
N THR A 194 5.45 -2.97 -26.94
CA THR A 194 4.40 -1.97 -26.84
C THR A 194 3.03 -2.62 -27.12
N GLU A 195 2.76 -3.79 -26.53
CA GLU A 195 1.39 -4.24 -26.44
C GLU A 195 0.67 -3.25 -25.54
N GLU A 196 -0.15 -2.40 -26.15
CA GLU A 196 -1.03 -1.49 -25.42
C GLU A 196 -1.89 -2.34 -24.48
N THR A 197 -1.52 -2.36 -23.20
CA THR A 197 -2.39 -2.94 -22.18
C THR A 197 -3.73 -2.20 -22.24
N PRO A 198 -4.85 -2.89 -22.44
CA PRO A 198 -6.13 -2.24 -22.53
C PRO A 198 -6.40 -1.47 -21.24
N ARG A 199 -6.83 -0.22 -21.35
CA ARG A 199 -7.15 0.67 -20.21
C ARG A 199 -8.11 0.01 -19.22
N LEU A 200 -8.96 -0.88 -19.68
CA LEU A 200 -9.85 -1.72 -18.87
C LEU A 200 -9.71 -3.18 -19.30
N ALA A 201 -9.02 -3.97 -18.50
CA ALA A 201 -8.88 -5.41 -18.74
C ALA A 201 -10.07 -6.15 -18.12
N ARG A 202 -10.88 -6.82 -18.93
CA ARG A 202 -12.00 -7.62 -18.42
C ARG A 202 -11.45 -8.84 -17.67
N PRO A 203 -11.90 -9.14 -16.44
CA PRO A 203 -11.43 -10.29 -15.70
C PRO A 203 -12.01 -11.58 -16.28
N THR A 204 -11.24 -12.66 -16.22
CA THR A 204 -11.74 -14.02 -16.42
C THR A 204 -12.17 -14.62 -15.06
N ILE A 205 -12.86 -15.74 -15.07
CA ILE A 205 -13.21 -16.47 -13.83
C ILE A 205 -11.94 -16.83 -13.06
N ALA A 206 -10.88 -17.25 -13.76
CA ALA A 206 -9.59 -17.56 -13.13
C ALA A 206 -8.99 -16.35 -12.41
N ILE A 207 -9.02 -15.16 -13.05
CA ILE A 207 -8.55 -13.92 -12.43
C ILE A 207 -9.44 -13.53 -11.26
N MET A 208 -10.76 -13.62 -11.37
CA MET A 208 -11.66 -13.31 -10.24
C MET A 208 -11.44 -14.24 -9.05
N THR A 209 -11.12 -15.51 -9.29
CA THR A 209 -10.77 -16.44 -8.22
C THR A 209 -9.43 -16.07 -7.55
N LEU A 210 -8.46 -15.58 -8.31
CA LEU A 210 -7.21 -15.03 -7.74
C LEU A 210 -7.46 -13.73 -6.94
N VAL A 211 -8.39 -12.88 -7.38
CA VAL A 211 -8.81 -11.69 -6.63
C VAL A 211 -9.34 -12.09 -5.24
N THR A 212 -10.12 -13.17 -5.11
CA THR A 212 -10.64 -13.59 -3.79
C THR A 212 -9.54 -13.93 -2.80
N VAL A 213 -8.38 -14.42 -3.25
CA VAL A 213 -7.22 -14.71 -2.38
C VAL A 213 -6.58 -13.43 -1.86
N SER A 214 -6.47 -12.39 -2.70
CA SER A 214 -5.82 -11.13 -2.33
C SER A 214 -6.75 -10.12 -1.63
N LEU A 215 -8.07 -10.26 -1.84
CA LEU A 215 -9.05 -9.26 -1.41
C LEU A 215 -9.05 -9.03 0.11
N SER A 216 -9.02 -10.13 0.90
CA SER A 216 -8.98 -10.04 2.36
C SER A 216 -7.71 -9.35 2.85
N ALA A 217 -6.58 -9.63 2.22
CA ALA A 217 -5.30 -9.04 2.57
C ALA A 217 -5.30 -7.53 2.31
N MET A 218 -5.73 -7.12 1.11
CA MET A 218 -5.76 -5.71 0.74
C MET A 218 -6.74 -4.90 1.59
N LEU A 219 -7.93 -5.46 1.86
CA LEU A 219 -8.91 -4.80 2.71
C LEU A 219 -8.41 -4.65 4.15
N MET A 220 -7.79 -5.70 4.70
CA MET A 220 -7.30 -5.68 6.09
C MET A 220 -5.99 -4.90 6.26
N GLU A 221 -5.15 -4.83 5.23
CA GLU A 221 -4.02 -3.90 5.18
C GLU A 221 -4.52 -2.45 5.26
N GLY A 222 -5.50 -2.08 4.43
CA GLY A 222 -6.15 -0.77 4.49
C GLY A 222 -6.81 -0.52 5.85
N ALA A 223 -7.55 -1.48 6.40
CA ALA A 223 -8.14 -1.39 7.73
C ALA A 223 -7.10 -1.11 8.82
N GLY A 224 -5.97 -1.82 8.78
CA GLY A 224 -4.88 -1.64 9.73
C GLY A 224 -4.23 -0.25 9.64
N ILE A 225 -4.11 0.29 8.43
CA ILE A 225 -3.53 1.60 8.19
C ILE A 225 -4.49 2.73 8.60
N ASP A 226 -5.75 2.65 8.18
CA ASP A 226 -6.72 3.74 8.32
C ASP A 226 -7.40 3.75 9.71
N TRP A 227 -7.67 2.57 10.28
CA TRP A 227 -8.56 2.43 11.42
C TRP A 227 -7.89 1.95 12.70
N SER A 228 -6.66 1.42 12.68
CA SER A 228 -6.03 0.87 13.89
C SER A 228 -5.77 1.93 14.97
N ALA A 229 -5.35 3.14 14.59
CA ALA A 229 -5.14 4.23 15.55
C ALA A 229 -6.45 4.69 16.19
N ILE A 230 -7.53 4.81 15.40
CA ILE A 230 -8.88 5.13 15.88
C ILE A 230 -9.38 4.02 16.79
N TYR A 231 -9.23 2.76 16.38
CA TYR A 231 -9.60 1.59 17.19
C TYR A 231 -8.92 1.59 18.56
N MET A 232 -7.60 1.83 18.62
CA MET A 232 -6.86 1.83 19.88
C MET A 232 -7.28 2.98 20.79
N ARG A 233 -7.56 4.16 20.22
CA ARG A 233 -8.10 5.29 20.97
C ARG A 233 -9.48 5.00 21.55
N ASP A 234 -10.41 4.46 20.75
CA ASP A 234 -11.82 4.38 21.11
C ASP A 234 -12.15 3.16 21.97
N ILE A 235 -11.45 2.04 21.76
CA ILE A 235 -11.70 0.81 22.52
C ILE A 235 -10.89 0.77 23.82
N PHE A 236 -9.65 1.26 23.81
CA PHE A 236 -8.75 1.12 24.96
C PHE A 236 -8.34 2.45 25.59
N ALA A 237 -8.77 3.58 25.01
CA ALA A 237 -8.43 4.93 25.49
C ALA A 237 -6.92 5.12 25.73
N VAL A 238 -6.08 4.51 24.85
CA VAL A 238 -4.63 4.62 24.97
C VAL A 238 -4.16 6.02 24.59
N GLU A 239 -2.97 6.39 25.11
CA GLU A 239 -2.33 7.65 24.78
C GLU A 239 -1.99 7.76 23.27
N PRO A 240 -1.83 8.99 22.73
CA PRO A 240 -1.66 9.23 21.30
C PRO A 240 -0.48 8.45 20.68
N PHE A 241 0.64 8.29 21.38
CA PHE A 241 1.76 7.47 20.92
C PHE A 241 1.31 6.03 20.65
N TRP A 242 0.67 5.41 21.63
CA TRP A 242 0.24 4.02 21.53
C TRP A 242 -0.85 3.83 20.47
N ALA A 243 -1.74 4.81 20.29
CA ALA A 243 -2.72 4.77 19.21
C ALA A 243 -2.03 4.76 17.83
N GLY A 244 -1.13 5.70 17.57
CA GLY A 244 -0.38 5.78 16.32
C GLY A 244 0.59 4.61 16.11
N PHE A 245 1.13 4.02 17.20
CA PHE A 245 2.00 2.84 17.16
C PHE A 245 1.31 1.62 16.52
N ALA A 246 -0.01 1.49 16.62
CA ALA A 246 -0.73 0.40 15.96
C ALA A 246 -0.56 0.43 14.44
N VAL A 247 -0.60 1.62 13.82
CA VAL A 247 -0.34 1.80 12.37
C VAL A 247 1.08 1.36 12.03
N ALA A 248 2.06 1.83 12.82
CA ALA A 248 3.47 1.44 12.63
C ALA A 248 3.64 -0.08 12.76
N LEU A 249 2.97 -0.70 13.72
CA LEU A 249 3.08 -2.14 13.98
C LEU A 249 2.57 -2.96 12.78
N VAL A 250 1.44 -2.58 12.18
CA VAL A 250 0.93 -3.22 10.95
C VAL A 250 1.97 -3.11 9.83
N ALA A 251 2.46 -1.90 9.54
CA ALA A 251 3.42 -1.68 8.46
C ALA A 251 4.77 -2.36 8.73
N GLY A 252 5.25 -2.30 9.97
CA GLY A 252 6.53 -2.91 10.35
C GLY A 252 6.52 -4.43 10.30
N SER A 253 5.46 -5.07 10.81
CA SER A 253 5.29 -6.52 10.75
C SER A 253 5.11 -7.02 9.31
N GLN A 254 4.41 -6.24 8.48
CA GLN A 254 4.28 -6.51 7.05
C GLN A 254 5.64 -6.41 6.34
N ALA A 255 6.43 -5.35 6.62
CA ALA A 255 7.77 -5.19 6.09
C ALA A 255 8.65 -6.39 6.45
N PHE A 256 8.65 -6.76 7.72
CA PHE A 256 9.41 -7.91 8.22
C PHE A 256 9.04 -9.19 7.48
N ALA A 257 7.74 -9.50 7.36
CA ALA A 257 7.29 -10.69 6.68
C ALA A 257 7.67 -10.71 5.17
N ARG A 258 7.59 -9.55 4.49
CA ARG A 258 7.97 -9.41 3.07
C ARG A 258 9.44 -9.73 2.81
N PHE A 259 10.35 -9.42 3.74
CA PHE A 259 11.78 -9.76 3.58
C PHE A 259 12.05 -11.26 3.46
N PHE A 260 11.20 -12.08 4.06
CA PHE A 260 11.37 -13.54 4.07
C PHE A 260 10.42 -14.27 3.12
N ALA A 261 9.39 -13.59 2.61
CA ALA A 261 8.32 -14.22 1.83
C ALA A 261 8.83 -14.99 0.61
N ASP A 262 9.75 -14.41 -0.18
CA ASP A 262 10.29 -15.03 -1.39
C ASP A 262 10.98 -16.37 -1.07
N GLY A 263 11.80 -16.41 -0.02
CA GLY A 263 12.47 -17.63 0.41
C GLY A 263 11.51 -18.74 0.90
N PHE A 264 10.41 -18.36 1.53
CA PHE A 264 9.37 -19.29 1.91
C PHE A 264 8.61 -19.85 0.70
N VAL A 265 8.29 -19.00 -0.29
CA VAL A 265 7.61 -19.41 -1.52
C VAL A 265 8.47 -20.37 -2.35
N GLU A 266 9.78 -20.11 -2.45
CA GLU A 266 10.72 -21.00 -3.15
C GLU A 266 10.84 -22.36 -2.46
N ARG A 267 10.84 -22.38 -1.13
CA ARG A 267 11.05 -23.60 -0.35
C ARG A 267 9.81 -24.49 -0.23
N TYR A 268 8.62 -23.88 -0.14
CA TYR A 268 7.41 -24.67 0.19
C TYR A 268 6.41 -24.73 -0.97
N SER A 269 5.68 -23.77 -1.27
CA SER A 269 4.82 -23.58 -2.45
C SER A 269 3.97 -22.32 -2.26
N PRO A 270 3.52 -21.68 -3.35
CA PRO A 270 2.63 -20.53 -3.25
C PRO A 270 1.33 -20.82 -2.48
N VAL A 271 0.76 -22.02 -2.69
CA VAL A 271 -0.50 -22.44 -2.03
C VAL A 271 -0.34 -22.56 -0.53
N LEU A 272 0.73 -23.25 -0.07
CA LEU A 272 0.97 -23.44 1.36
C LEU A 272 1.26 -22.10 2.04
N VAL A 273 2.12 -21.27 1.45
CA VAL A 273 2.45 -19.94 1.98
C VAL A 273 1.19 -19.08 2.07
N ALA A 274 0.35 -19.05 1.03
CA ALA A 274 -0.89 -18.31 1.06
C ALA A 274 -1.86 -18.78 2.15
N ARG A 275 -2.00 -20.10 2.33
CA ARG A 275 -2.85 -20.65 3.41
C ARG A 275 -2.34 -20.29 4.79
N VAL A 276 -1.03 -20.35 5.02
CA VAL A 276 -0.43 -19.91 6.29
C VAL A 276 -0.68 -18.44 6.52
N LEU A 277 -0.42 -17.57 5.54
CA LEU A 277 -0.65 -16.13 5.64
C LEU A 277 -2.13 -15.80 5.88
N LEU A 278 -3.06 -16.44 5.17
CA LEU A 278 -4.50 -16.27 5.39
C LEU A 278 -4.92 -16.73 6.79
N THR A 279 -4.35 -17.82 7.29
CA THR A 279 -4.63 -18.30 8.66
C THR A 279 -4.10 -17.31 9.69
N VAL A 280 -2.89 -16.79 9.51
CA VAL A 280 -2.29 -15.77 10.38
C VAL A 280 -3.13 -14.48 10.35
N LEU A 281 -3.59 -14.06 9.16
CA LEU A 281 -4.49 -12.92 8.98
C LEU A 281 -5.81 -13.14 9.75
N GLY A 282 -6.42 -14.30 9.60
CA GLY A 282 -7.66 -14.66 10.29
C GLY A 282 -7.51 -14.65 11.81
N ILE A 283 -6.41 -15.22 12.34
CA ILE A 283 -6.09 -15.17 13.77
C ILE A 283 -5.93 -13.71 14.22
N GLY A 284 -5.20 -12.88 13.45
CA GLY A 284 -5.04 -11.46 13.73
C GLY A 284 -6.37 -10.72 13.83
N ILE A 285 -7.27 -10.96 12.88
CA ILE A 285 -8.63 -10.37 12.89
C ILE A 285 -9.42 -10.82 14.14
N VAL A 286 -9.40 -12.11 14.48
CA VAL A 286 -10.09 -12.64 15.67
C VAL A 286 -9.53 -12.00 16.93
N LEU A 287 -8.20 -11.87 17.05
CA LEU A 287 -7.59 -11.21 18.21
C LEU A 287 -8.02 -9.74 18.31
N VAL A 288 -8.00 -8.98 17.21
CA VAL A 288 -8.48 -7.58 17.22
C VAL A 288 -9.97 -7.52 17.59
N PHE A 289 -10.79 -8.36 16.99
CA PHE A 289 -12.25 -8.32 17.20
C PHE A 289 -12.64 -8.62 18.65
N PHE A 290 -12.03 -9.63 19.27
CA PHE A 290 -12.34 -10.08 20.63
C PHE A 290 -11.38 -9.54 21.70
N ALA A 291 -10.43 -8.67 21.36
CA ALA A 291 -9.42 -8.19 22.30
C ALA A 291 -10.03 -7.64 23.59
N PRO A 292 -9.76 -8.24 24.76
CA PRO A 292 -10.16 -7.71 26.06
C PRO A 292 -9.15 -6.68 26.60
N ALA A 293 -7.93 -6.63 26.03
CA ALA A 293 -6.85 -5.75 26.45
C ALA A 293 -6.05 -5.25 25.23
N ALA A 294 -5.47 -4.06 25.35
CA ALA A 294 -4.69 -3.40 24.28
C ALA A 294 -3.56 -4.28 23.74
N LEU A 295 -2.85 -5.01 24.61
CA LEU A 295 -1.74 -5.89 24.20
C LEU A 295 -2.20 -6.95 23.18
N LEU A 296 -3.38 -7.55 23.37
CA LEU A 296 -3.90 -8.54 22.41
C LEU A 296 -4.34 -7.90 21.10
N ALA A 297 -4.83 -6.66 21.13
CA ALA A 297 -5.11 -5.91 19.91
C ALA A 297 -3.82 -5.61 19.13
N TYR A 298 -2.73 -5.19 19.79
CA TYR A 298 -1.44 -4.99 19.14
C TYR A 298 -0.91 -6.29 18.51
N LEU A 299 -1.00 -7.41 19.22
CA LEU A 299 -0.62 -8.71 18.65
C LEU A 299 -1.48 -9.03 17.42
N GLY A 300 -2.78 -8.77 17.48
CA GLY A 300 -3.68 -8.91 16.35
C GLY A 300 -3.28 -8.04 15.16
N PHE A 301 -2.94 -6.76 15.38
CA PHE A 301 -2.46 -5.86 14.33
C PHE A 301 -1.13 -6.33 13.71
N ALA A 302 -0.20 -6.83 14.52
CA ALA A 302 1.02 -7.42 14.01
C ALA A 302 0.74 -8.64 13.12
N LEU A 303 -0.17 -9.52 13.52
CA LEU A 303 -0.58 -10.67 12.71
C LEU A 303 -1.33 -10.28 11.44
N ILE A 304 -2.14 -9.21 11.47
CA ILE A 304 -2.76 -8.64 10.26
C ILE A 304 -1.69 -8.18 9.28
N GLY A 305 -0.65 -7.47 9.74
CA GLY A 305 0.46 -7.06 8.90
C GLY A 305 1.23 -8.24 8.29
N ILE A 306 1.57 -9.25 9.10
CA ILE A 306 2.23 -10.48 8.62
C ILE A 306 1.34 -11.19 7.59
N GLY A 307 0.07 -11.41 7.93
CA GLY A 307 -0.86 -12.20 7.12
C GLY A 307 -1.21 -11.54 5.79
N SER A 308 -1.21 -10.20 5.72
CA SER A 308 -1.47 -9.45 4.47
C SER A 308 -0.24 -9.33 3.54
N SER A 309 0.95 -9.64 4.04
CA SER A 309 2.23 -9.24 3.43
C SER A 309 2.47 -9.67 1.99
N ALA A 310 2.17 -10.93 1.63
CA ALA A 310 2.55 -11.50 0.34
C ALA A 310 1.37 -12.04 -0.50
N LEU A 311 0.14 -11.97 -0.02
CA LEU A 311 -1.02 -12.54 -0.74
C LEU A 311 -1.28 -11.88 -2.09
N PHE A 312 -1.19 -10.55 -2.17
CA PHE A 312 -1.33 -9.84 -3.43
C PHE A 312 -0.18 -10.13 -4.41
N PRO A 313 1.11 -10.09 -4.03
CA PRO A 313 2.22 -10.53 -4.88
C PRO A 313 2.08 -11.97 -5.39
N LEU A 314 1.63 -12.90 -4.55
CA LEU A 314 1.38 -14.29 -4.96
C LEU A 314 0.26 -14.39 -6.01
N ALA A 315 -0.84 -13.66 -5.82
CA ALA A 315 -1.92 -13.61 -6.80
C ALA A 315 -1.46 -12.97 -8.12
N MET A 316 -0.64 -11.92 -8.09
CA MET A 316 -0.06 -11.28 -9.27
C MET A 316 0.84 -12.24 -10.05
N SER A 317 1.71 -12.98 -9.34
CA SER A 317 2.56 -14.00 -9.96
C SER A 317 1.74 -15.11 -10.62
N ALA A 318 0.68 -15.58 -9.95
CA ALA A 318 -0.22 -16.60 -10.52
C ALA A 318 -1.03 -16.06 -11.72
N ALA A 319 -1.44 -14.79 -11.70
CA ALA A 319 -2.12 -14.16 -12.84
C ALA A 319 -1.22 -14.06 -14.07
N ALA A 320 0.06 -13.71 -13.87
CA ALA A 320 1.05 -13.67 -14.95
C ALA A 320 1.30 -15.03 -15.60
N GLN A 321 1.06 -16.13 -14.88
CA GLN A 321 1.24 -17.50 -15.35
C GLN A 321 -0.03 -18.08 -16.02
N GLN A 322 -1.16 -17.36 -16.06
CA GLN A 322 -2.34 -17.80 -16.80
C GLN A 322 -2.06 -17.74 -18.30
N THR A 323 -2.56 -18.76 -19.03
CA THR A 323 -2.26 -18.95 -20.46
C THR A 323 -3.42 -18.58 -21.38
N ASP A 324 -4.53 -18.12 -20.82
CA ASP A 324 -5.75 -17.73 -21.55
C ASP A 324 -5.59 -16.39 -22.29
N ARG A 325 -4.67 -15.54 -21.85
CA ARG A 325 -4.33 -14.23 -22.43
C ARG A 325 -2.87 -13.88 -22.19
N SER A 326 -2.41 -12.72 -22.70
CA SER A 326 -1.09 -12.22 -22.37
C SER A 326 -0.96 -11.96 -20.86
N ALA A 327 0.22 -12.21 -20.31
CA ALA A 327 0.51 -11.99 -18.89
C ALA A 327 0.17 -10.55 -18.47
N ALA A 328 0.45 -9.56 -19.33
CA ALA A 328 0.18 -8.15 -19.07
C ALA A 328 -1.32 -7.88 -18.86
N ILE A 329 -2.20 -8.48 -19.68
CA ILE A 329 -3.65 -8.31 -19.56
C ILE A 329 -4.17 -8.97 -18.28
N ASN A 330 -3.69 -10.17 -17.94
CA ASN A 330 -4.12 -10.89 -16.73
C ASN A 330 -3.68 -10.16 -15.45
N VAL A 331 -2.45 -9.69 -15.41
CA VAL A 331 -1.91 -8.89 -14.30
C VAL A 331 -2.66 -7.58 -14.14
N ALA A 332 -2.94 -6.87 -15.25
CA ALA A 332 -3.72 -5.63 -15.22
C ALA A 332 -5.15 -5.87 -14.72
N ALA A 333 -5.82 -6.94 -15.16
CA ALA A 333 -7.15 -7.29 -14.70
C ALA A 333 -7.17 -7.59 -13.20
N LEU A 334 -6.22 -8.41 -12.69
CA LEU A 334 -6.09 -8.69 -11.26
C LEU A 334 -5.89 -7.40 -10.47
N ALA A 335 -4.92 -6.56 -10.88
CA ALA A 335 -4.62 -5.31 -10.20
C ALA A 335 -5.84 -4.40 -10.14
N GLN A 336 -6.53 -4.16 -11.25
CA GLN A 336 -7.72 -3.30 -11.30
C GLN A 336 -8.81 -3.73 -10.32
N PHE A 337 -9.12 -5.03 -10.26
CA PHE A 337 -10.15 -5.54 -9.35
C PHE A 337 -9.69 -5.59 -7.90
N SER A 338 -8.43 -5.92 -7.65
CA SER A 338 -7.88 -5.92 -6.29
C SER A 338 -7.77 -4.49 -5.72
N PHE A 339 -7.36 -3.50 -6.52
CA PHE A 339 -7.32 -2.10 -6.09
C PHE A 339 -8.70 -1.50 -5.79
N THR A 340 -9.78 -2.12 -6.31
CA THR A 340 -11.15 -1.74 -5.90
C THR A 340 -11.33 -1.88 -4.38
N ALA A 341 -10.64 -2.82 -3.73
CA ALA A 341 -10.65 -2.95 -2.27
C ALA A 341 -10.08 -1.72 -1.55
N PHE A 342 -9.00 -1.14 -2.06
CA PHE A 342 -8.45 0.12 -1.51
C PHE A 342 -9.36 1.31 -1.78
N LEU A 343 -10.05 1.33 -2.92
CA LEU A 343 -10.98 2.41 -3.25
C LEU A 343 -12.22 2.37 -2.35
N LEU A 344 -12.81 1.20 -2.18
CA LEU A 344 -14.05 1.02 -1.42
C LEU A 344 -13.81 0.71 0.06
N GLY A 345 -12.59 0.33 0.44
CA GLY A 345 -12.23 -0.04 1.82
C GLY A 345 -12.57 1.04 2.84
N PRO A 346 -12.03 2.25 2.75
CA PRO A 346 -12.26 3.29 3.75
C PRO A 346 -13.74 3.62 3.96
N PRO A 347 -14.57 3.88 2.93
CA PRO A 347 -15.99 4.16 3.14
C PRO A 347 -16.78 2.95 3.64
N LEU A 348 -16.48 1.75 3.14
CA LEU A 348 -17.15 0.52 3.60
C LEU A 348 -16.86 0.26 5.07
N LEU A 349 -15.58 0.28 5.45
CA LEU A 349 -15.15 0.01 6.82
C LEU A 349 -15.59 1.12 7.76
N GLY A 350 -15.57 2.38 7.29
CA GLY A 350 -16.10 3.52 8.06
C GLY A 350 -17.59 3.39 8.33
N TYR A 351 -18.39 3.03 7.32
CA TYR A 351 -19.82 2.78 7.47
C TYR A 351 -20.07 1.64 8.47
N VAL A 352 -19.33 0.54 8.35
CA VAL A 352 -19.45 -0.59 9.29
C VAL A 352 -19.04 -0.18 10.71
N ALA A 353 -17.95 0.59 10.85
CA ALA A 353 -17.50 1.09 12.15
C ALA A 353 -18.56 1.97 12.83
N GLU A 354 -19.17 2.88 12.09
CA GLU A 354 -20.19 3.81 12.60
C GLU A 354 -21.46 3.09 13.05
N HIS A 355 -21.95 2.08 12.30
CA HIS A 355 -23.25 1.46 12.57
C HIS A 355 -23.15 0.21 13.47
N PHE A 356 -22.04 -0.51 13.44
CA PHE A 356 -21.85 -1.77 14.16
C PHE A 356 -20.71 -1.72 15.20
N GLY A 357 -19.99 -0.60 15.24
CA GLY A 357 -18.81 -0.40 16.07
C GLY A 357 -17.51 -0.79 15.38
N ILE A 358 -16.42 -0.12 15.77
CA ILE A 358 -15.12 -0.19 15.08
C ILE A 358 -14.50 -1.60 15.07
N ARG A 359 -14.86 -2.48 15.99
CA ARG A 359 -14.43 -3.89 15.98
C ARG A 359 -14.89 -4.60 14.70
N TRP A 360 -16.08 -4.30 14.21
CA TRP A 360 -16.65 -4.88 13.01
C TRP A 360 -15.95 -4.42 11.72
N ALA A 361 -15.30 -3.26 11.72
CA ALA A 361 -14.45 -2.85 10.59
C ALA A 361 -13.34 -3.88 10.31
N PHE A 362 -12.88 -4.60 11.32
CA PHE A 362 -11.94 -5.72 11.16
C PHE A 362 -12.69 -7.06 10.98
N GLY A 363 -13.81 -7.26 11.68
CA GLY A 363 -14.58 -8.50 11.63
C GLY A 363 -15.07 -8.89 10.23
N VAL A 364 -15.39 -7.90 9.38
CA VAL A 364 -15.81 -8.13 7.98
C VAL A 364 -14.73 -8.80 7.12
N GLY A 365 -13.47 -8.82 7.57
CA GLY A 365 -12.38 -9.53 6.91
C GLY A 365 -12.47 -11.05 7.02
N LEU A 366 -13.11 -11.59 8.08
CA LEU A 366 -13.14 -13.05 8.32
C LEU A 366 -13.81 -13.85 7.20
N PRO A 367 -15.02 -13.49 6.70
CA PRO A 367 -15.61 -14.18 5.56
C PRO A 367 -14.72 -14.19 4.31
N LEU A 368 -13.99 -13.09 4.07
CA LEU A 368 -13.07 -12.98 2.94
C LEU A 368 -11.83 -13.86 3.13
N VAL A 369 -11.31 -13.96 4.36
CA VAL A 369 -10.22 -14.90 4.69
C VAL A 369 -10.65 -16.34 4.45
N LEU A 370 -11.85 -16.73 4.89
CA LEU A 370 -12.38 -18.08 4.66
C LEU A 370 -12.53 -18.36 3.16
N LEU A 371 -13.05 -17.41 2.39
CA LEU A 371 -13.14 -17.53 0.94
C LEU A 371 -11.75 -17.67 0.31
N GLY A 372 -10.77 -16.87 0.75
CA GLY A 372 -9.38 -16.98 0.31
C GLY A 372 -8.75 -18.34 0.61
N LEU A 373 -8.99 -18.90 1.81
CA LEU A 373 -8.49 -20.24 2.20
C LEU A 373 -9.06 -21.35 1.29
N VAL A 374 -10.34 -21.28 0.96
CA VAL A 374 -10.98 -22.24 0.04
C VAL A 374 -10.41 -22.11 -1.37
N THR A 375 -10.18 -20.89 -1.83
CA THR A 375 -9.72 -20.61 -3.21
C THR A 375 -8.20 -20.63 -3.36
N ALA A 376 -7.41 -20.70 -2.30
CA ALA A 376 -5.94 -20.66 -2.34
C ALA A 376 -5.29 -21.69 -3.28
N HIS A 377 -5.99 -22.81 -3.59
CA HIS A 377 -5.52 -23.82 -4.53
C HIS A 377 -5.26 -23.30 -5.94
N VAL A 378 -5.89 -22.18 -6.34
CA VAL A 378 -5.69 -21.56 -7.67
C VAL A 378 -4.30 -20.94 -7.86
N LEU A 379 -3.54 -20.78 -6.76
CA LEU A 379 -2.13 -20.37 -6.79
C LEU A 379 -1.17 -21.48 -7.20
N SER A 380 -1.65 -22.72 -7.35
CA SER A 380 -0.81 -23.81 -7.85
C SER A 380 -0.25 -23.48 -9.23
N PRO A 381 1.08 -23.62 -9.43
CA PRO A 381 1.64 -23.50 -10.77
C PRO A 381 0.92 -24.52 -11.68
N ARG A 382 0.35 -24.06 -12.80
CA ARG A 382 -0.17 -24.99 -13.80
C ARG A 382 1.02 -25.75 -14.38
N SER A 383 1.08 -27.06 -14.13
CA SER A 383 2.01 -27.94 -14.83
C SER A 383 1.90 -27.67 -16.31
N ALA A 384 3.00 -27.25 -16.95
CA ALA A 384 3.04 -27.18 -18.40
C ALA A 384 2.57 -28.56 -18.90
N ALA A 385 1.48 -28.59 -19.64
CA ALA A 385 0.97 -29.83 -20.23
C ALA A 385 2.18 -30.46 -20.94
N LYS A 386 2.59 -31.66 -20.50
CA LYS A 386 3.62 -32.42 -21.19
C LYS A 386 3.14 -32.53 -22.62
N THR A 387 3.76 -31.79 -23.52
CA THR A 387 3.64 -32.05 -24.95
C THR A 387 4.13 -33.47 -25.14
N VAL A 388 3.20 -34.38 -25.27
CA VAL A 388 3.51 -35.75 -25.73
C VAL A 388 4.07 -35.56 -27.14
N PRO A 389 5.31 -36.00 -27.41
CA PRO A 389 5.81 -35.97 -28.78
C PRO A 389 4.90 -36.89 -29.59
N ALA A 390 4.29 -36.35 -30.63
CA ALA A 390 3.63 -37.15 -31.65
C ALA A 390 4.69 -38.11 -32.25
N GLN A 391 4.47 -39.40 -32.10
CA GLN A 391 5.22 -40.46 -32.77
C GLN A 391 4.88 -40.51 -34.23
#